data_2e1eb68f0b037c5a5d08aecb786979e9
#
_entry.id   2e1eb68f0b037c5a5d08aecb786979e9
#
_cell.length_a   1.000
_cell.length_b   1.000
_cell.length_c   1.000
_cell.angle_alpha   90.00
_cell.angle_beta   90.00
_cell.angle_gamma   90.00
#
_symmetry.space_group_name_H-M   'P 1'
#
loop_
_entity.id
_entity.type
_entity.pdbx_description
1 polymer ?
#
loop_
_entity_poly.entity_id
_entity_poly.type
_entity_poly.pdbx_seq_one_letter_code
_entity_poly.pdbx_strand_id
1 'polypeptide(L)'
;IGRVFRDGPLKLGRYREFWQCDVDVVGCKTFVAETELLNIVKEVFDKIGMDIVVKVNDRRLLDVIIEKSGVDKEKINEVILVIDKLDKIGIEAVKKELVDSVGIDKAVSDKLLEIVLCKGSNQDKLKIISSFIGENEGFDNLNNIFNEIDFLEFSPSLARGLSYYTGTVFEVFMKKGSIRSSLSAGGRYDELIGDLVGDGKEYPSVGISFGLDVINEALKLVKNEEAVKKTVVDTYVVSIGCSEETRKIVQKFREGDLKVDFDLLERGVSKNLDFASKAGIKYVVLVGKKELEAKKITLKNMFSGEEQMLTINECFKLLTSELVH
;
A
#
# COMPACT_ATOMS: atom_id res chain seq x y z
N ILE A 1 -13.60 -5.83 -5.73
CA ILE A 1 -12.14 -5.76 -6.05
C ILE A 1 -12.00 -5.51 -7.55
N GLY A 2 -11.25 -4.48 -7.92
CA GLY A 2 -11.08 -4.13 -9.32
C GLY A 2 -9.94 -3.17 -9.60
N ARG A 3 -9.67 -2.92 -10.88
CA ARG A 3 -8.70 -1.93 -11.31
C ARG A 3 -9.34 -0.55 -11.31
N VAL A 4 -8.61 0.42 -10.81
CA VAL A 4 -8.98 1.82 -10.81
C VAL A 4 -7.88 2.67 -11.42
N PHE A 5 -8.28 3.86 -11.87
CA PHE A 5 -7.38 4.78 -12.57
C PHE A 5 -7.40 6.14 -11.90
N ARG A 6 -6.27 6.78 -11.83
CA ARG A 6 -6.12 8.17 -11.38
C ARG A 6 -5.01 8.88 -12.14
N ASP A 7 -5.09 10.18 -12.25
CA ASP A 7 -3.98 11.00 -12.71
C ASP A 7 -3.02 11.34 -11.58
N GLY A 8 -1.84 11.81 -11.92
CA GLY A 8 -0.82 12.29 -10.99
C GLY A 8 0.57 11.69 -11.20
N PRO A 9 1.56 12.19 -10.43
CA PRO A 9 2.94 11.73 -10.54
C PRO A 9 3.10 10.30 -10.01
N LEU A 10 3.91 9.53 -10.73
CA LEU A 10 4.31 8.18 -10.31
C LEU A 10 5.36 8.25 -9.20
N LYS A 11 5.17 7.46 -8.14
CA LYS A 11 6.16 7.23 -7.08
C LYS A 11 5.89 5.89 -6.41
N LEU A 12 6.79 5.44 -5.54
CA LEU A 12 6.62 4.19 -4.79
C LEU A 12 5.27 4.18 -4.04
N GLY A 13 4.46 3.17 -4.29
CA GLY A 13 3.11 3.05 -3.73
C GLY A 13 2.08 4.03 -4.32
N ARG A 14 2.38 4.70 -5.45
CA ARG A 14 1.43 5.56 -6.14
C ARG A 14 1.51 5.38 -7.65
N TYR A 15 0.54 4.62 -8.18
CA TYR A 15 0.41 4.27 -9.61
C TYR A 15 -0.79 4.98 -10.24
N ARG A 16 -0.85 5.04 -11.55
CA ARG A 16 -1.98 5.58 -12.32
C ARG A 16 -3.07 4.54 -12.55
N GLU A 17 -2.68 3.29 -12.73
CA GLU A 17 -3.55 2.11 -12.75
C GLU A 17 -3.14 1.23 -11.57
N PHE A 18 -4.10 0.81 -10.74
CA PHE A 18 -3.84 0.00 -9.55
C PHE A 18 -5.11 -0.73 -9.11
N TRP A 19 -4.94 -1.75 -8.28
CA TRP A 19 -6.05 -2.52 -7.74
C TRP A 19 -6.52 -1.96 -6.40
N GLN A 20 -7.84 -1.86 -6.26
CA GLN A 20 -8.50 -1.57 -4.99
C GLN A 20 -9.43 -2.70 -4.57
N CYS A 21 -9.58 -2.84 -3.26
CA CYS A 21 -10.63 -3.62 -2.61
C CYS A 21 -11.45 -2.63 -1.79
N ASP A 22 -12.69 -2.42 -2.18
CA ASP A 22 -13.59 -1.43 -1.61
C ASP A 22 -14.68 -2.12 -0.80
N VAL A 23 -15.05 -1.49 0.31
CA VAL A 23 -16.13 -1.93 1.20
C VAL A 23 -16.96 -0.69 1.54
N ASP A 24 -18.26 -0.76 1.28
CA ASP A 24 -19.18 0.34 1.48
C ASP A 24 -20.42 -0.13 2.24
N VAL A 25 -20.92 0.74 3.13
CA VAL A 25 -22.18 0.57 3.86
C VAL A 25 -23.10 1.70 3.45
N VAL A 26 -24.30 1.36 2.91
CA VAL A 26 -25.31 2.31 2.47
C VAL A 26 -26.55 2.18 3.34
N GLY A 27 -27.16 3.32 3.73
CA GLY A 27 -28.41 3.38 4.51
C GLY A 27 -28.22 3.54 6.03
N CYS A 28 -26.98 3.57 6.54
CA CYS A 28 -26.70 3.75 7.97
C CYS A 28 -26.29 5.18 8.28
N LYS A 29 -27.12 5.91 9.06
CA LYS A 29 -26.85 7.29 9.49
C LYS A 29 -25.92 7.41 10.71
N THR A 30 -25.81 6.36 11.51
CA THR A 30 -25.09 6.38 12.78
C THR A 30 -23.62 6.03 12.59
N PHE A 31 -22.79 6.42 13.54
CA PHE A 31 -21.35 6.13 13.58
C PHE A 31 -20.99 4.62 13.62
N VAL A 32 -21.99 3.76 13.84
CA VAL A 32 -21.80 2.29 13.87
C VAL A 32 -21.24 1.77 12.55
N ALA A 33 -21.60 2.38 11.41
CA ALA A 33 -21.04 2.00 10.13
C ALA A 33 -19.54 2.36 10.01
N GLU A 34 -19.12 3.50 10.56
CA GLU A 34 -17.72 3.88 10.64
C GLU A 34 -16.93 2.93 11.54
N THR A 35 -17.48 2.56 12.71
CA THR A 35 -16.79 1.65 13.64
C THR A 35 -16.64 0.26 13.03
N GLU A 36 -17.64 -0.23 12.30
CA GLU A 36 -17.55 -1.51 11.57
C GLU A 36 -16.43 -1.49 10.53
N LEU A 37 -16.39 -0.46 9.66
CA LEU A 37 -15.33 -0.34 8.65
C LEU A 37 -13.93 -0.19 9.26
N LEU A 38 -13.78 0.56 10.35
CA LEU A 38 -12.53 0.75 11.05
C LEU A 38 -12.05 -0.54 11.73
N ASN A 39 -12.97 -1.36 12.25
CA ASN A 39 -12.66 -2.70 12.77
C ASN A 39 -12.22 -3.65 11.65
N ILE A 40 -12.85 -3.60 10.47
CA ILE A 40 -12.38 -4.35 9.29
C ILE A 40 -10.95 -3.95 8.93
N VAL A 41 -10.62 -2.64 8.96
CA VAL A 41 -9.24 -2.17 8.75
C VAL A 41 -8.28 -2.84 9.71
N LYS A 42 -8.56 -2.79 11.00
CA LYS A 42 -7.70 -3.38 12.04
C LYS A 42 -7.50 -4.87 11.81
N GLU A 43 -8.58 -5.61 11.57
CA GLU A 43 -8.53 -7.04 11.34
C GLU A 43 -7.71 -7.41 10.09
N VAL A 44 -7.89 -6.69 8.98
CA VAL A 44 -7.13 -6.92 7.75
C VAL A 44 -5.64 -6.72 7.99
N PHE A 45 -5.23 -5.60 8.59
CA PHE A 45 -3.81 -5.31 8.78
C PHE A 45 -3.16 -6.20 9.86
N ASP A 46 -3.90 -6.63 10.88
CA ASP A 46 -3.44 -7.64 11.85
C ASP A 46 -3.20 -9.00 11.17
N LYS A 47 -4.14 -9.47 10.33
CA LYS A 47 -4.00 -10.74 9.61
C LYS A 47 -2.81 -10.77 8.66
N ILE A 48 -2.48 -9.64 8.03
CA ILE A 48 -1.32 -9.56 7.14
C ILE A 48 -0.01 -9.22 7.88
N GLY A 49 -0.08 -8.99 9.21
CA GLY A 49 1.08 -8.74 10.05
C GLY A 49 1.74 -7.38 9.81
N MET A 50 0.95 -6.33 9.58
CA MET A 50 1.45 -4.99 9.29
C MET A 50 1.05 -3.98 10.37
N ASP A 51 2.03 -3.35 11.00
CA ASP A 51 1.82 -2.25 11.93
C ASP A 51 1.35 -0.98 11.22
N ILE A 52 0.19 -0.47 11.61
CA ILE A 52 -0.45 0.71 11.00
C ILE A 52 -0.74 1.80 12.00
N VAL A 53 -0.96 2.99 11.47
CA VAL A 53 -1.59 4.14 12.14
C VAL A 53 -2.86 4.49 11.37
N VAL A 54 -3.99 4.57 12.06
CA VAL A 54 -5.27 4.98 11.48
C VAL A 54 -5.58 6.40 11.95
N LYS A 55 -5.45 7.36 11.06
CA LYS A 55 -5.81 8.76 11.31
C LYS A 55 -7.28 8.97 10.99
N VAL A 56 -7.97 9.68 11.86
CA VAL A 56 -9.41 9.98 11.72
C VAL A 56 -9.65 11.47 11.97
N ASN A 57 -10.59 12.04 11.20
CA ASN A 57 -11.15 13.38 11.39
C ASN A 57 -12.63 13.38 11.00
N ASP A 58 -13.31 14.49 11.15
CA ASP A 58 -14.66 14.72 10.62
C ASP A 58 -14.71 16.01 9.82
N ARG A 59 -15.29 15.97 8.62
CA ARG A 59 -15.38 17.10 7.71
C ARG A 59 -16.15 18.25 8.31
N ARG A 60 -17.28 17.99 9.00
CA ARG A 60 -18.11 19.00 9.66
C ARG A 60 -17.34 19.77 10.73
N LEU A 61 -16.44 19.06 11.44
CA LEU A 61 -15.56 19.66 12.44
C LEU A 61 -14.50 20.55 11.78
N LEU A 62 -13.88 20.10 10.70
CA LEU A 62 -12.87 20.86 9.97
C LEU A 62 -13.47 22.14 9.35
N ASP A 63 -14.66 22.05 8.77
CA ASP A 63 -15.37 23.19 8.18
C ASP A 63 -15.61 24.30 9.23
N VAL A 64 -16.07 23.94 10.44
CA VAL A 64 -16.29 24.89 11.52
C VAL A 64 -14.97 25.47 12.07
N ILE A 65 -13.91 24.66 12.14
CA ILE A 65 -12.58 25.17 12.53
C ILE A 65 -12.12 26.25 11.55
N ILE A 66 -12.27 26.01 10.26
CA ILE A 66 -11.87 26.93 9.19
C ILE A 66 -12.70 28.22 9.27
N GLU A 67 -14.02 28.10 9.36
CA GLU A 67 -14.93 29.26 9.48
C GLU A 67 -14.62 30.11 10.72
N LYS A 68 -14.48 29.48 11.90
CA LYS A 68 -14.16 30.19 13.16
C LYS A 68 -12.74 30.75 13.21
N SER A 69 -11.86 30.27 12.36
CA SER A 69 -10.54 30.91 12.19
C SER A 69 -10.61 32.24 11.46
N GLY A 70 -11.74 32.53 10.78
CA GLY A 70 -11.97 33.78 10.06
C GLY A 70 -11.90 33.63 8.52
N VAL A 71 -12.02 32.43 8.01
CA VAL A 71 -12.08 32.17 6.58
C VAL A 71 -13.51 32.31 6.07
N ASP A 72 -13.69 32.97 4.92
CA ASP A 72 -14.98 33.10 4.25
C ASP A 72 -15.50 31.72 3.79
N LYS A 73 -16.80 31.48 3.92
CA LYS A 73 -17.45 30.20 3.58
C LYS A 73 -17.15 29.73 2.16
N GLU A 74 -17.07 30.64 1.22
CA GLU A 74 -16.81 30.35 -0.19
C GLU A 74 -15.40 29.76 -0.42
N LYS A 75 -14.44 30.05 0.49
CA LYS A 75 -13.04 29.60 0.41
C LYS A 75 -12.76 28.32 1.18
N ILE A 76 -13.72 27.80 1.97
CA ILE A 76 -13.49 26.62 2.83
C ILE A 76 -12.96 25.41 2.03
N ASN A 77 -13.56 25.11 0.88
CA ASN A 77 -13.12 24.00 0.05
C ASN A 77 -11.68 24.17 -0.48
N GLU A 78 -11.31 25.40 -0.87
CA GLU A 78 -9.94 25.68 -1.34
C GLU A 78 -8.94 25.54 -0.19
N VAL A 79 -9.28 26.03 1.00
CA VAL A 79 -8.45 25.87 2.21
C VAL A 79 -8.25 24.40 2.55
N ILE A 80 -9.30 23.58 2.47
CA ILE A 80 -9.20 22.14 2.72
C ILE A 80 -8.25 21.45 1.73
N LEU A 81 -8.33 21.79 0.44
CA LEU A 81 -7.42 21.27 -0.57
C LEU A 81 -5.95 21.65 -0.31
N VAL A 82 -5.71 22.81 0.30
CA VAL A 82 -4.36 23.23 0.69
C VAL A 82 -3.91 22.51 1.96
N ILE A 83 -4.79 22.37 2.97
CA ILE A 83 -4.51 21.60 4.20
C ILE A 83 -4.17 20.14 3.89
N ASP A 84 -4.83 19.49 2.93
CA ASP A 84 -4.52 18.12 2.47
C ASP A 84 -3.06 17.94 2.02
N LYS A 85 -2.37 19.03 1.71
CA LYS A 85 -0.97 18.99 1.30
C LYS A 85 0.03 19.06 2.47
N LEU A 86 -0.43 19.27 3.71
CA LEU A 86 0.44 19.46 4.89
C LEU A 86 1.52 18.39 5.03
N ASP A 87 1.15 17.12 4.95
CA ASP A 87 2.08 16.00 5.05
C ASP A 87 3.01 15.86 3.82
N LYS A 88 2.68 16.53 2.70
CA LYS A 88 3.40 16.43 1.43
C LYS A 88 4.42 17.54 1.22
N ILE A 89 4.04 18.79 1.56
CA ILE A 89 4.85 19.99 1.25
C ILE A 89 5.30 20.76 2.52
N GLY A 90 4.77 20.38 3.68
CA GLY A 90 5.14 20.98 4.97
C GLY A 90 4.41 22.29 5.29
N ILE A 91 4.51 22.71 6.54
CA ILE A 91 3.74 23.82 7.13
C ILE A 91 4.01 25.15 6.42
N GLU A 92 5.27 25.50 6.17
CA GLU A 92 5.65 26.78 5.57
C GLU A 92 5.13 26.94 4.14
N ALA A 93 5.16 25.85 3.36
CA ALA A 93 4.64 25.86 1.99
C ALA A 93 3.10 25.97 1.98
N VAL A 94 2.42 25.25 2.89
CA VAL A 94 0.96 25.35 3.06
C VAL A 94 0.57 26.76 3.50
N LYS A 95 1.24 27.34 4.48
CA LYS A 95 1.01 28.71 4.92
C LYS A 95 1.14 29.73 3.79
N LYS A 96 2.19 29.59 2.98
CA LYS A 96 2.40 30.43 1.81
C LYS A 96 1.26 30.25 0.79
N GLU A 97 0.85 29.04 0.49
CA GLU A 97 -0.23 28.75 -0.46
C GLU A 97 -1.58 29.29 0.02
N LEU A 98 -1.87 29.19 1.33
CA LEU A 98 -3.08 29.78 1.94
C LEU A 98 -3.14 31.29 1.73
N VAL A 99 -2.02 31.99 1.92
CA VAL A 99 -1.95 33.45 1.78
C VAL A 99 -1.90 33.87 0.31
N ASP A 100 -0.98 33.32 -0.47
CA ASP A 100 -0.67 33.80 -1.84
C ASP A 100 -1.68 33.32 -2.88
N SER A 101 -2.21 32.08 -2.72
CA SER A 101 -3.09 31.45 -3.73
C SER A 101 -4.56 31.51 -3.33
N VAL A 102 -4.89 31.19 -2.08
CA VAL A 102 -6.30 31.25 -1.60
C VAL A 102 -6.69 32.68 -1.18
N GLY A 103 -5.69 33.52 -0.85
CA GLY A 103 -5.91 34.91 -0.47
C GLY A 103 -6.59 35.07 0.88
N ILE A 104 -6.16 34.31 1.89
CA ILE A 104 -6.56 34.51 3.28
C ILE A 104 -5.51 35.32 4.05
N ASP A 105 -5.93 36.09 5.04
CA ASP A 105 -5.01 36.87 5.86
C ASP A 105 -4.00 35.99 6.59
N LYS A 106 -2.76 36.48 6.72
CA LYS A 106 -1.70 35.76 7.42
C LYS A 106 -2.07 35.39 8.85
N ALA A 107 -2.74 36.29 9.57
CA ALA A 107 -3.19 36.06 10.96
C ALA A 107 -4.25 34.95 11.03
N VAL A 108 -5.14 34.88 10.02
CA VAL A 108 -6.15 33.81 9.88
C VAL A 108 -5.49 32.49 9.58
N SER A 109 -4.52 32.48 8.65
CA SER A 109 -3.72 31.28 8.33
C SER A 109 -2.97 30.75 9.54
N ASP A 110 -2.32 31.63 10.31
CA ASP A 110 -1.57 31.26 11.52
C ASP A 110 -2.49 30.64 12.57
N LYS A 111 -3.64 31.26 12.85
CA LYS A 111 -4.64 30.76 13.78
C LYS A 111 -5.21 29.42 13.38
N LEU A 112 -5.53 29.24 12.09
CA LEU A 112 -6.04 27.98 11.55
C LEU A 112 -5.01 26.86 11.71
N LEU A 113 -3.77 27.11 11.31
CA LEU A 113 -2.69 26.11 11.39
C LEU A 113 -2.36 25.76 12.85
N GLU A 114 -2.42 26.70 13.79
CA GLU A 114 -2.25 26.42 15.22
C GLU A 114 -3.29 25.41 15.72
N ILE A 115 -4.56 25.57 15.35
CA ILE A 115 -5.65 24.68 15.79
C ILE A 115 -5.55 23.32 15.12
N VAL A 116 -5.40 23.24 13.79
CA VAL A 116 -5.37 21.94 13.07
C VAL A 116 -4.10 21.14 13.34
N LEU A 117 -3.04 21.78 13.83
CA LEU A 117 -1.77 21.14 14.18
C LEU A 117 -1.58 20.98 15.69
N CYS A 118 -2.64 21.14 16.49
CA CYS A 118 -2.58 20.98 17.93
C CYS A 118 -2.03 19.59 18.30
N LYS A 119 -1.21 19.55 19.36
CA LYS A 119 -0.51 18.36 19.83
C LYS A 119 -1.14 17.81 21.11
N GLY A 120 -0.85 16.56 21.40
CA GLY A 120 -1.31 15.86 22.60
C GLY A 120 -2.00 14.54 22.29
N SER A 121 -2.59 13.93 23.31
CA SER A 121 -3.45 12.75 23.16
C SER A 121 -4.72 13.11 22.36
N ASN A 122 -5.48 12.10 21.92
CA ASN A 122 -6.78 12.33 21.28
C ASN A 122 -7.67 13.21 22.14
N GLN A 123 -7.71 12.94 23.45
CA GLN A 123 -8.51 13.70 24.41
C GLN A 123 -8.05 15.17 24.57
N ASP A 124 -6.73 15.41 24.55
CA ASP A 124 -6.21 16.79 24.63
C ASP A 124 -6.58 17.58 23.37
N LYS A 125 -6.40 16.98 22.20
CA LYS A 125 -6.78 17.59 20.92
C LYS A 125 -8.30 17.87 20.86
N LEU A 126 -9.12 16.91 21.28
CA LEU A 126 -10.58 17.08 21.31
C LEU A 126 -10.99 18.23 22.26
N LYS A 127 -10.35 18.36 23.43
CA LYS A 127 -10.60 19.47 24.35
C LYS A 127 -10.23 20.84 23.78
N ILE A 128 -9.07 20.93 23.12
CA ILE A 128 -8.63 22.17 22.45
C ILE A 128 -9.66 22.59 21.42
N ILE A 129 -10.06 21.63 20.55
CA ILE A 129 -10.98 21.90 19.46
C ILE A 129 -12.38 22.24 19.97
N SER A 130 -12.93 21.47 20.92
CA SER A 130 -14.27 21.75 21.49
C SER A 130 -14.32 23.12 22.15
N SER A 131 -13.25 23.52 22.85
CA SER A 131 -13.14 24.86 23.43
C SER A 131 -13.13 25.95 22.36
N PHE A 132 -12.62 25.68 21.17
CA PHE A 132 -12.55 26.61 20.06
C PHE A 132 -13.84 26.68 19.25
N ILE A 133 -14.47 25.53 18.95
CA ILE A 133 -15.65 25.48 18.07
C ILE A 133 -17.00 25.42 18.80
N GLY A 134 -17.04 24.95 20.05
CA GLY A 134 -18.29 24.68 20.81
C GLY A 134 -18.94 23.34 20.37
N GLU A 135 -20.25 23.27 20.56
CA GLU A 135 -21.05 22.08 20.16
C GLU A 135 -21.01 21.87 18.64
N ASN A 136 -20.80 20.60 18.21
CA ASN A 136 -20.70 20.22 16.81
C ASN A 136 -20.97 18.73 16.63
N GLU A 137 -21.81 18.36 15.66
CA GLU A 137 -22.14 16.95 15.37
C GLU A 137 -20.90 16.09 15.02
N GLY A 138 -19.95 16.67 14.29
CA GLY A 138 -18.70 15.96 13.95
C GLY A 138 -17.87 15.64 15.20
N PHE A 139 -17.89 16.52 16.20
CA PHE A 139 -17.26 16.28 17.51
C PHE A 139 -17.94 15.13 18.26
N ASP A 140 -19.28 15.13 18.33
CA ASP A 140 -20.05 14.08 18.99
C ASP A 140 -19.84 12.72 18.30
N ASN A 141 -19.83 12.72 16.98
CA ASN A 141 -19.58 11.54 16.18
C ASN A 141 -18.18 10.95 16.44
N LEU A 142 -17.13 11.80 16.43
CA LEU A 142 -15.77 11.36 16.76
C LEU A 142 -15.65 10.83 18.19
N ASN A 143 -16.28 11.49 19.16
CA ASN A 143 -16.28 11.01 20.53
C ASN A 143 -16.90 9.62 20.66
N ASN A 144 -18.03 9.37 19.98
CA ASN A 144 -18.65 8.06 19.97
C ASN A 144 -17.73 6.99 19.36
N ILE A 145 -17.07 7.30 18.24
CA ILE A 145 -16.11 6.40 17.60
C ILE A 145 -14.92 6.12 18.54
N PHE A 146 -14.34 7.15 19.18
CA PHE A 146 -13.19 6.97 20.08
C PHE A 146 -13.55 6.26 21.40
N ASN A 147 -14.81 6.25 21.81
CA ASN A 147 -15.28 5.46 22.95
C ASN A 147 -15.36 3.97 22.65
N GLU A 148 -15.56 3.59 21.37
CA GLU A 148 -15.62 2.19 20.95
C GLU A 148 -14.27 1.66 20.44
N ILE A 149 -13.40 2.54 19.90
CA ILE A 149 -12.16 2.15 19.23
C ILE A 149 -10.97 2.91 19.83
N ASP A 150 -9.99 2.18 20.36
CA ASP A 150 -8.82 2.73 21.08
C ASP A 150 -7.55 2.90 20.21
N PHE A 151 -7.48 2.24 19.05
CA PHE A 151 -6.30 2.26 18.17
C PHE A 151 -6.24 3.44 17.19
N LEU A 152 -7.21 4.33 17.20
CA LEU A 152 -7.30 5.47 16.28
C LEU A 152 -6.47 6.68 16.77
N GLU A 153 -5.96 7.43 15.82
CA GLU A 153 -5.31 8.72 16.03
C GLU A 153 -6.18 9.86 15.50
N PHE A 154 -6.62 10.77 16.38
CA PHE A 154 -7.28 11.99 15.95
C PHE A 154 -6.29 12.93 15.27
N SER A 155 -6.57 13.28 14.03
CA SER A 155 -5.76 14.20 13.22
C SER A 155 -6.61 15.34 12.69
N PRO A 156 -6.72 16.48 13.41
CA PRO A 156 -7.55 17.60 12.98
C PRO A 156 -7.16 18.20 11.63
N SER A 157 -5.91 18.00 11.22
CA SER A 157 -5.41 18.40 9.89
C SER A 157 -5.71 17.39 8.80
N LEU A 158 -6.25 16.19 9.13
CA LEU A 158 -6.61 15.23 8.11
C LEU A 158 -7.75 15.79 7.26
N ALA A 159 -7.44 16.08 6.03
CA ALA A 159 -8.37 16.50 5.01
C ALA A 159 -8.29 15.53 3.84
N ARG A 160 -9.39 15.34 3.15
CA ARG A 160 -9.42 14.56 1.91
C ARG A 160 -9.63 15.53 0.75
N GLY A 161 -8.80 15.39 -0.28
CA GLY A 161 -8.89 16.23 -1.49
C GLY A 161 -10.12 15.98 -2.37
N LEU A 162 -11.14 15.31 -1.83
CA LEU A 162 -12.39 14.98 -2.51
C LEU A 162 -13.55 15.69 -1.81
N SER A 163 -14.29 16.50 -2.56
CA SER A 163 -15.34 17.38 -2.02
C SER A 163 -16.61 16.66 -1.57
N TYR A 164 -16.79 15.41 -1.97
CA TYR A 164 -18.01 14.64 -1.68
C TYR A 164 -18.12 14.09 -0.25
N TYR A 165 -17.05 14.17 0.56
CA TYR A 165 -17.14 13.72 1.95
C TYR A 165 -17.96 14.69 2.80
N THR A 166 -18.94 14.15 3.55
CA THR A 166 -19.92 14.90 4.33
C THR A 166 -19.75 14.73 5.85
N GLY A 167 -18.90 13.81 6.29
CA GLY A 167 -18.72 13.51 7.71
C GLY A 167 -17.32 12.96 8.01
N THR A 168 -17.26 11.85 8.74
CA THR A 168 -16.00 11.20 9.13
C THR A 168 -15.13 10.87 7.92
N VAL A 169 -13.83 11.15 8.05
CA VAL A 169 -12.79 10.79 7.07
C VAL A 169 -11.66 10.06 7.78
N PHE A 170 -11.07 9.07 7.11
CA PHE A 170 -9.97 8.30 7.68
C PHE A 170 -8.94 7.89 6.64
N GLU A 171 -7.70 7.78 7.09
CA GLU A 171 -6.58 7.29 6.30
C GLU A 171 -5.68 6.38 7.13
N VAL A 172 -5.20 5.33 6.49
CA VAL A 172 -4.36 4.30 7.09
C VAL A 172 -2.96 4.40 6.53
N PHE A 173 -1.99 4.52 7.41
CA PHE A 173 -0.58 4.63 7.04
C PHE A 173 0.24 3.52 7.69
N MET A 174 1.34 3.18 7.04
CA MET A 174 2.36 2.34 7.63
C MET A 174 3.00 3.05 8.84
N LYS A 175 3.06 2.38 10.01
CA LYS A 175 3.63 2.97 11.23
C LYS A 175 5.12 3.22 11.11
N LYS A 176 5.84 2.29 10.47
CA LYS A 176 7.29 2.36 10.20
C LYS A 176 7.58 1.93 8.77
N GLY A 177 8.36 2.70 8.03
CA GLY A 177 8.77 2.36 6.67
C GLY A 177 8.97 3.58 5.78
N SER A 178 9.34 3.35 4.53
CA SER A 178 9.61 4.40 3.54
C SER A 178 8.37 4.82 2.72
N ILE A 179 7.30 4.01 2.75
CA ILE A 179 6.05 4.34 2.04
C ILE A 179 5.28 5.38 2.82
N ARG A 180 5.06 6.54 2.18
CA ARG A 180 4.31 7.68 2.74
C ARG A 180 2.88 7.78 2.21
N SER A 181 2.55 6.98 1.19
CA SER A 181 1.19 6.92 0.65
C SER A 181 0.29 6.17 1.62
N SER A 182 -0.98 6.58 1.74
CA SER A 182 -1.98 5.83 2.50
C SER A 182 -2.18 4.43 1.90
N LEU A 183 -2.27 3.44 2.77
CA LEU A 183 -2.52 2.04 2.43
C LEU A 183 -4.00 1.80 2.17
N SER A 184 -4.83 2.51 2.92
CA SER A 184 -6.29 2.49 2.83
C SER A 184 -6.82 3.86 3.21
N ALA A 185 -7.97 4.23 2.68
CA ALA A 185 -8.58 5.51 2.97
C ALA A 185 -10.08 5.49 2.65
N GLY A 186 -10.84 6.32 3.36
CA GLY A 186 -12.27 6.39 3.19
C GLY A 186 -12.94 7.52 3.95
N GLY A 187 -14.26 7.44 4.07
CA GLY A 187 -15.08 8.37 4.83
C GLY A 187 -16.56 8.30 4.46
N ARG A 188 -17.35 9.16 5.10
CA ARG A 188 -18.79 9.31 4.91
C ARG A 188 -19.09 10.26 3.74
N TYR A 189 -20.05 9.85 2.88
CA TYR A 189 -20.41 10.57 1.65
C TYR A 189 -21.93 10.49 1.38
N ASP A 190 -22.72 11.06 2.26
CA ASP A 190 -24.17 10.90 2.30
C ASP A 190 -24.90 11.51 1.10
N GLU A 191 -24.33 12.51 0.43
CA GLU A 191 -24.91 13.22 -0.71
C GLU A 191 -24.54 12.63 -2.07
N LEU A 192 -23.38 11.95 -2.18
CA LEU A 192 -22.80 11.51 -3.45
C LEU A 192 -23.76 10.66 -4.30
N ILE A 193 -24.48 9.73 -3.68
CA ILE A 193 -25.38 8.82 -4.41
C ILE A 193 -26.57 9.61 -4.97
N GLY A 194 -27.15 10.50 -4.16
CA GLY A 194 -28.27 11.35 -4.59
C GLY A 194 -27.90 12.29 -5.73
N ASP A 195 -26.69 12.85 -5.68
CA ASP A 195 -26.15 13.69 -6.75
C ASP A 195 -25.95 12.90 -8.04
N LEU A 196 -25.43 11.69 -7.98
CA LEU A 196 -25.23 10.82 -9.13
C LEU A 196 -26.55 10.33 -9.74
N VAL A 197 -27.52 10.01 -8.90
CA VAL A 197 -28.88 9.58 -9.33
C VAL A 197 -29.69 10.78 -9.82
N GLY A 198 -29.42 11.98 -9.32
CA GLY A 198 -30.13 13.21 -9.67
C GLY A 198 -31.54 13.33 -9.04
N ASP A 199 -31.77 12.63 -7.91
CA ASP A 199 -33.06 12.63 -7.21
C ASP A 199 -33.12 13.57 -5.99
N GLY A 200 -32.01 14.23 -5.67
CA GLY A 200 -31.87 15.20 -4.59
C GLY A 200 -32.06 14.63 -3.18
N LYS A 201 -31.95 13.30 -3.02
CA LYS A 201 -32.07 12.64 -1.71
C LYS A 201 -30.70 12.34 -1.13
N GLU A 202 -30.64 12.34 0.20
CA GLU A 202 -29.51 11.79 0.93
C GLU A 202 -29.58 10.27 1.00
N TYR A 203 -28.45 9.63 0.74
CA TYR A 203 -28.21 8.20 0.94
C TYR A 203 -27.05 8.05 1.92
N PRO A 204 -27.33 7.95 3.23
CA PRO A 204 -26.26 7.84 4.22
C PRO A 204 -25.30 6.71 3.88
N SER A 205 -24.06 7.07 3.57
CA SER A 205 -23.10 6.12 3.04
C SER A 205 -21.71 6.39 3.60
N VAL A 206 -21.01 5.33 3.97
CA VAL A 206 -19.61 5.38 4.38
C VAL A 206 -18.86 4.21 3.74
N GLY A 207 -17.66 4.46 3.25
CA GLY A 207 -16.88 3.44 2.58
C GLY A 207 -15.38 3.56 2.81
N ILE A 208 -14.68 2.48 2.54
CA ILE A 208 -13.22 2.41 2.60
C ILE A 208 -12.64 1.63 1.43
N SER A 209 -11.54 2.13 0.90
CA SER A 209 -10.77 1.49 -0.16
C SER A 209 -9.41 1.05 0.34
N PHE A 210 -9.06 -0.21 0.11
CA PHE A 210 -7.71 -0.76 0.34
C PHE A 210 -6.94 -0.76 -0.98
N GLY A 211 -5.79 -0.07 -1.01
CA GLY A 211 -4.90 -0.05 -2.18
C GLY A 211 -4.03 -1.30 -2.22
N LEU A 212 -4.39 -2.31 -3.01
CA LEU A 212 -3.70 -3.60 -2.98
C LEU A 212 -2.24 -3.50 -3.43
N ASP A 213 -1.95 -2.68 -4.43
CA ASP A 213 -0.58 -2.48 -4.91
C ASP A 213 0.31 -1.79 -3.86
N VAL A 214 -0.18 -0.75 -3.21
CA VAL A 214 0.60 -0.05 -2.16
C VAL A 214 0.79 -0.93 -0.93
N ILE A 215 -0.21 -1.75 -0.56
CA ILE A 215 -0.10 -2.73 0.53
C ILE A 215 0.93 -3.80 0.19
N ASN A 216 0.93 -4.30 -1.05
CA ASN A 216 1.93 -5.28 -1.51
C ASN A 216 3.36 -4.71 -1.46
N GLU A 217 3.57 -3.47 -1.91
CA GLU A 217 4.87 -2.81 -1.78
C GLU A 217 5.29 -2.64 -0.31
N ALA A 218 4.35 -2.29 0.58
CA ALA A 218 4.60 -2.17 2.01
C ALA A 218 4.97 -3.52 2.64
N LEU A 219 4.30 -4.60 2.27
CA LEU A 219 4.59 -5.97 2.75
C LEU A 219 6.01 -6.42 2.36
N LYS A 220 6.46 -6.14 1.14
CA LYS A 220 7.83 -6.45 0.70
C LYS A 220 8.87 -5.78 1.59
N LEU A 221 8.62 -4.53 2.02
CA LEU A 221 9.52 -3.81 2.92
C LEU A 221 9.52 -4.37 4.36
N VAL A 222 8.36 -4.81 4.87
CA VAL A 222 8.25 -5.40 6.21
C VAL A 222 8.95 -6.74 6.30
N LYS A 223 8.80 -7.57 5.26
CA LYS A 223 9.34 -8.92 5.23
C LYS A 223 10.83 -9.00 4.93
N ASN A 224 11.52 -7.86 4.71
CA ASN A 224 12.91 -7.82 4.26
C ASN A 224 13.16 -8.79 3.08
N GLU A 225 12.23 -8.85 2.15
CA GLU A 225 12.36 -9.70 0.97
C GLU A 225 13.43 -9.11 0.02
N GLU A 226 14.70 -9.13 0.46
CA GLU A 226 15.85 -8.80 -0.40
C GLU A 226 16.02 -9.77 -1.57
N ALA A 227 15.35 -10.89 -1.53
CA ALA A 227 15.37 -11.92 -2.57
C ALA A 227 13.97 -12.34 -3.00
N VAL A 228 13.16 -11.41 -3.48
CA VAL A 228 12.00 -11.82 -4.26
C VAL A 228 12.53 -12.54 -5.49
N LYS A 229 12.30 -13.85 -5.56
CA LYS A 229 12.55 -14.66 -6.75
C LYS A 229 11.93 -13.95 -7.96
N LYS A 230 12.77 -13.43 -8.83
CA LYS A 230 12.37 -12.61 -10.00
C LYS A 230 11.85 -13.44 -11.16
N THR A 231 11.78 -14.75 -10.98
CA THR A 231 11.38 -15.71 -12.01
C THR A 231 10.57 -16.85 -11.39
N VAL A 232 9.73 -17.47 -12.18
CA VAL A 232 9.03 -18.71 -11.82
C VAL A 232 9.95 -19.94 -11.96
N VAL A 233 11.14 -19.79 -12.53
CA VAL A 233 12.11 -20.87 -12.76
C VAL A 233 12.77 -21.28 -11.47
N ASP A 234 12.77 -22.56 -11.17
CA ASP A 234 13.41 -23.13 -9.98
C ASP A 234 14.80 -23.66 -10.26
N THR A 235 15.06 -24.11 -11.48
CA THR A 235 16.31 -24.69 -11.91
C THR A 235 16.75 -24.09 -13.25
N TYR A 236 18.01 -23.69 -13.35
CA TYR A 236 18.60 -23.18 -14.58
C TYR A 236 19.67 -24.12 -15.11
N VAL A 237 19.61 -24.54 -16.37
CA VAL A 237 20.55 -25.47 -16.96
C VAL A 237 21.53 -24.73 -17.86
N VAL A 238 22.82 -24.97 -17.64
CA VAL A 238 23.93 -24.36 -18.41
C VAL A 238 24.64 -25.42 -19.20
N SER A 239 24.72 -25.19 -20.50
CA SER A 239 25.48 -26.03 -21.41
C SER A 239 26.96 -25.61 -21.47
N ILE A 240 27.86 -26.56 -21.42
CA ILE A 240 29.30 -26.34 -21.62
C ILE A 240 29.72 -27.15 -22.87
N GLY A 241 29.36 -26.60 -24.04
CA GLY A 241 29.66 -27.20 -25.34
C GLY A 241 28.88 -28.49 -25.66
N CYS A 242 27.70 -28.67 -25.06
CA CYS A 242 26.85 -29.85 -25.19
C CYS A 242 25.37 -29.45 -25.35
N SER A 243 25.08 -28.51 -26.24
CA SER A 243 23.75 -27.89 -26.36
C SER A 243 22.62 -28.86 -26.71
N GLU A 244 22.90 -29.89 -27.50
CA GLU A 244 21.90 -30.90 -27.88
C GLU A 244 21.50 -31.76 -26.68
N GLU A 245 22.49 -32.31 -25.97
CA GLU A 245 22.29 -33.15 -24.78
C GLU A 245 21.63 -32.33 -23.66
N THR A 246 22.04 -31.09 -23.51
CA THR A 246 21.43 -30.15 -22.54
C THR A 246 19.95 -29.99 -22.82
N ARG A 247 19.52 -29.77 -24.05
CA ARG A 247 18.10 -29.66 -24.40
C ARG A 247 17.31 -30.94 -24.08
N LYS A 248 17.89 -32.11 -24.28
CA LYS A 248 17.25 -33.39 -23.92
C LYS A 248 17.05 -33.51 -22.40
N ILE A 249 18.04 -33.06 -21.62
CA ILE A 249 17.93 -33.02 -20.13
C ILE A 249 16.86 -32.05 -19.70
N VAL A 250 16.84 -30.83 -20.24
CA VAL A 250 15.83 -29.81 -19.97
C VAL A 250 14.42 -30.33 -20.27
N GLN A 251 14.24 -30.96 -21.44
CA GLN A 251 12.97 -31.56 -21.83
C GLN A 251 12.50 -32.61 -20.82
N LYS A 252 13.37 -33.51 -20.42
CA LYS A 252 13.07 -34.52 -19.39
C LYS A 252 12.66 -33.92 -18.06
N PHE A 253 13.32 -32.87 -17.64
CA PHE A 253 12.99 -32.18 -16.36
C PHE A 253 11.63 -31.49 -16.44
N ARG A 254 11.30 -30.87 -17.58
CA ARG A 254 10.00 -30.22 -17.82
C ARG A 254 8.85 -31.24 -17.88
N GLU A 255 9.09 -32.42 -18.47
CA GLU A 255 8.11 -33.54 -18.50
C GLU A 255 7.75 -34.04 -17.10
N GLY A 256 8.61 -33.79 -16.11
CA GLY A 256 8.36 -34.07 -14.71
C GLY A 256 7.95 -32.87 -13.88
N ASP A 257 7.30 -31.86 -14.49
CA ASP A 257 6.74 -30.66 -13.88
C ASP A 257 7.75 -29.74 -13.17
N LEU A 258 9.06 -29.92 -13.40
CA LEU A 258 10.06 -28.96 -12.92
C LEU A 258 10.04 -27.67 -13.76
N LYS A 259 10.06 -26.53 -13.10
CA LYS A 259 10.15 -25.20 -13.75
C LYS A 259 11.60 -24.91 -14.12
N VAL A 260 11.98 -25.37 -15.30
CA VAL A 260 13.38 -25.33 -15.79
C VAL A 260 13.51 -24.38 -16.97
N ASP A 261 14.56 -23.55 -16.92
CA ASP A 261 15.02 -22.75 -18.06
C ASP A 261 16.50 -23.04 -18.35
N PHE A 262 17.01 -22.61 -19.49
CA PHE A 262 18.40 -22.86 -19.88
C PHE A 262 18.95 -21.74 -20.77
N ASP A 263 20.28 -21.69 -20.91
CA ASP A 263 20.94 -20.66 -21.71
C ASP A 263 20.72 -20.90 -23.24
N LEU A 264 19.95 -20.00 -23.83
CA LEU A 264 19.70 -19.97 -25.27
C LEU A 264 20.80 -19.27 -26.09
N LEU A 265 21.69 -18.53 -25.41
CA LEU A 265 22.69 -17.68 -26.05
C LEU A 265 24.10 -18.24 -26.00
N GLU A 266 24.25 -19.46 -25.49
CA GLU A 266 25.56 -20.14 -25.31
C GLU A 266 26.61 -19.28 -24.59
N ARG A 267 26.17 -18.54 -23.57
CA ARG A 267 27.04 -17.68 -22.74
C ARG A 267 27.99 -18.56 -21.90
N GLY A 268 29.13 -17.98 -21.51
CA GLY A 268 30.04 -18.63 -20.59
C GLY A 268 29.41 -18.90 -19.20
N VAL A 269 29.90 -19.94 -18.50
CA VAL A 269 29.38 -20.40 -17.19
C VAL A 269 29.25 -19.27 -16.20
N SER A 270 30.26 -18.40 -16.05
CA SER A 270 30.25 -17.26 -15.13
C SER A 270 29.08 -16.31 -15.34
N LYS A 271 28.74 -15.99 -16.61
CA LYS A 271 27.60 -15.12 -16.94
C LYS A 271 26.26 -15.78 -16.64
N ASN A 272 26.17 -17.07 -16.81
CA ASN A 272 24.96 -17.84 -16.50
C ASN A 272 24.75 -17.98 -14.99
N LEU A 273 25.80 -18.16 -14.20
CA LEU A 273 25.73 -18.17 -12.74
C LEU A 273 25.34 -16.80 -12.19
N ASP A 274 25.90 -15.71 -12.73
CA ASP A 274 25.52 -14.34 -12.38
C ASP A 274 24.03 -14.06 -12.69
N PHE A 275 23.55 -14.51 -13.85
CA PHE A 275 22.14 -14.42 -14.21
C PHE A 275 21.25 -15.20 -13.23
N ALA A 276 21.57 -16.46 -12.94
CA ALA A 276 20.81 -17.29 -12.02
C ALA A 276 20.77 -16.69 -10.60
N SER A 277 21.89 -16.16 -10.12
CA SER A 277 21.99 -15.46 -8.84
C SER A 277 21.11 -14.21 -8.81
N LYS A 278 21.20 -13.32 -9.81
CA LYS A 278 20.38 -12.11 -9.91
C LYS A 278 18.89 -12.37 -10.06
N ALA A 279 18.53 -13.52 -10.68
CA ALA A 279 17.15 -13.97 -10.83
C ALA A 279 16.60 -14.66 -9.57
N GLY A 280 17.45 -14.97 -8.58
CA GLY A 280 17.06 -15.71 -7.37
C GLY A 280 16.75 -17.18 -7.63
N ILE A 281 17.39 -17.80 -8.63
CA ILE A 281 17.21 -19.22 -8.95
C ILE A 281 18.01 -20.06 -7.97
N LYS A 282 17.35 -21.01 -7.30
CA LYS A 282 17.96 -21.84 -6.24
C LYS A 282 18.98 -22.83 -6.78
N TYR A 283 18.69 -23.46 -7.91
CA TYR A 283 19.54 -24.51 -8.45
C TYR A 283 20.05 -24.21 -9.86
N VAL A 284 21.32 -24.51 -10.10
CA VAL A 284 21.93 -24.51 -11.43
C VAL A 284 22.47 -25.89 -11.74
N VAL A 285 22.15 -26.40 -12.93
CA VAL A 285 22.67 -27.66 -13.45
C VAL A 285 23.69 -27.37 -14.54
N LEU A 286 24.93 -27.81 -14.36
CA LEU A 286 25.98 -27.69 -15.35
C LEU A 286 26.09 -29.00 -16.14
N VAL A 287 26.07 -28.89 -17.46
CA VAL A 287 26.15 -30.01 -18.39
C VAL A 287 27.36 -29.80 -19.30
N GLY A 288 28.41 -30.57 -19.10
CA GLY A 288 29.62 -30.52 -19.89
C GLY A 288 29.99 -31.93 -20.48
N LYS A 289 30.96 -31.94 -21.40
CA LYS A 289 31.39 -33.21 -22.06
C LYS A 289 31.93 -34.22 -21.06
N LYS A 290 32.74 -33.75 -20.08
CA LYS A 290 33.32 -34.61 -19.04
C LYS A 290 32.27 -35.23 -18.14
N GLU A 291 31.26 -34.44 -17.78
CA GLU A 291 30.15 -34.90 -16.95
C GLU A 291 29.30 -35.94 -17.71
N LEU A 292 29.04 -35.70 -18.99
CA LEU A 292 28.28 -36.62 -19.85
C LEU A 292 29.01 -37.92 -20.09
N GLU A 293 30.34 -37.91 -20.30
CA GLU A 293 31.19 -39.11 -20.41
C GLU A 293 31.10 -39.95 -19.12
N ALA A 294 31.01 -39.32 -17.97
CA ALA A 294 30.79 -39.95 -16.67
C ALA A 294 29.31 -40.33 -16.43
N LYS A 295 28.39 -40.07 -17.36
CA LYS A 295 26.91 -40.21 -17.22
C LYS A 295 26.34 -39.42 -16.03
N LYS A 296 26.94 -38.27 -15.73
CA LYS A 296 26.59 -37.40 -14.62
C LYS A 296 26.34 -35.97 -15.11
N ILE A 297 25.81 -35.14 -14.23
CA ILE A 297 25.67 -33.69 -14.35
C ILE A 297 26.04 -33.07 -13.02
N THR A 298 26.46 -31.80 -12.99
CA THR A 298 26.79 -31.12 -11.75
C THR A 298 25.61 -30.26 -11.33
N LEU A 299 25.04 -30.53 -10.17
CA LEU A 299 24.01 -29.70 -9.52
C LEU A 299 24.69 -28.76 -8.53
N LYS A 300 24.44 -27.46 -8.66
CA LYS A 300 24.90 -26.40 -7.79
C LYS A 300 23.73 -25.72 -7.09
N ASN A 301 23.79 -25.66 -5.76
CA ASN A 301 22.90 -24.82 -4.95
C ASN A 301 23.47 -23.39 -4.92
N MET A 302 22.72 -22.42 -5.44
CA MET A 302 23.19 -21.04 -5.55
C MET A 302 23.21 -20.28 -4.21
N PHE A 303 22.50 -20.77 -3.18
CA PHE A 303 22.48 -20.15 -1.86
C PHE A 303 23.58 -20.68 -0.94
N SER A 304 23.78 -22.01 -0.89
CA SER A 304 24.85 -22.61 -0.09
C SER A 304 26.20 -22.64 -0.79
N GLY A 305 26.21 -22.58 -2.13
CA GLY A 305 27.41 -22.74 -2.95
C GLY A 305 27.84 -24.20 -3.15
N GLU A 306 27.13 -25.16 -2.56
CA GLU A 306 27.45 -26.59 -2.66
C GLU A 306 27.25 -27.13 -4.08
N GLU A 307 28.19 -28.00 -4.51
CA GLU A 307 28.13 -28.67 -5.80
C GLU A 307 28.14 -30.18 -5.61
N GLN A 308 27.30 -30.91 -6.38
CA GLN A 308 27.19 -32.35 -6.32
C GLN A 308 27.17 -32.92 -7.74
N MET A 309 27.95 -33.96 -7.98
CA MET A 309 27.91 -34.74 -9.24
C MET A 309 26.90 -35.87 -9.12
N LEU A 310 25.83 -35.80 -9.84
CA LEU A 310 24.69 -36.73 -9.80
C LEU A 310 24.42 -37.30 -11.19
N THR A 311 23.82 -38.48 -11.25
CA THR A 311 23.19 -38.94 -12.49
C THR A 311 21.98 -38.05 -12.80
N ILE A 312 21.53 -37.98 -14.04
CA ILE A 312 20.35 -37.21 -14.46
C ILE A 312 19.12 -37.61 -13.63
N ASN A 313 18.97 -38.91 -13.33
CA ASN A 313 17.82 -39.40 -12.56
C ASN A 313 17.90 -39.04 -11.09
N GLU A 314 19.06 -39.08 -10.47
CA GLU A 314 19.26 -38.64 -9.08
C GLU A 314 19.02 -37.15 -8.95
N CYS A 315 19.57 -36.36 -9.87
CA CYS A 315 19.34 -34.90 -9.90
C CYS A 315 17.84 -34.57 -10.04
N PHE A 316 17.15 -35.24 -10.97
CA PHE A 316 15.73 -35.07 -11.16
C PHE A 316 14.92 -35.36 -9.87
N LYS A 317 15.19 -36.52 -9.23
CA LYS A 317 14.53 -36.90 -7.98
C LYS A 317 14.78 -35.90 -6.87
N LEU A 318 16.01 -35.43 -6.70
CA LEU A 318 16.36 -34.44 -5.69
C LEU A 318 15.62 -33.10 -5.94
N LEU A 319 15.66 -32.60 -7.18
CA LEU A 319 14.95 -31.37 -7.55
C LEU A 319 13.45 -31.49 -7.33
N THR A 320 12.83 -32.62 -7.70
CA THR A 320 11.39 -32.85 -7.49
C THR A 320 11.05 -32.89 -6.01
N SER A 321 11.86 -33.54 -5.18
CA SER A 321 11.59 -33.62 -3.72
C SER A 321 11.73 -32.29 -3.00
N GLU A 322 12.53 -31.35 -3.54
CA GLU A 322 12.78 -30.05 -2.89
C GLU A 322 11.94 -28.88 -3.46
N LEU A 323 11.40 -29.03 -4.67
CA LEU A 323 10.78 -27.92 -5.41
C LEU A 323 9.29 -28.15 -5.75
N VAL A 324 8.81 -29.39 -5.72
CA VAL A 324 7.40 -29.72 -5.97
C VAL A 324 6.70 -29.93 -4.63
N HIS A 325 6.08 -28.87 -4.16
CA HIS A 325 5.13 -28.89 -3.02
C HIS A 325 3.87 -28.16 -3.40
#